data_9b26b2cae02cf15f125f8aebf6cc20d0
#
_entry.id   9b26b2cae02cf15f125f8aebf6cc20d0
#
_cell.length_a   1.000
_cell.length_b   1.000
_cell.length_c   1.000
_cell.angle_alpha   90.00
_cell.angle_beta   90.00
_cell.angle_gamma   90.00
#
_symmetry.space_group_name_H-M   'P 1'
#
loop_
_entity.id
_entity.type
_entity.pdbx_description
1 polymer ?
#
loop_
_entity_poly.entity_id
_entity_poly.type
_entity_poly.pdbx_seq_one_letter_code
_entity_poly.pdbx_strand_id
1 'polypeptide(L)'
;YTQYTTERLAYQSKHQVSGQLSETLFYDTLLKALNGVGRSELSVLCHYPLERLIADVSLLDAEERAFVKSPLSHVDFLVYNSLTKRPLLVIEVDGWSFHKGSTTQQARDALKDRLLSKYDLPPYRISTTDMVTVDMLRERLATLL
;
A
#
# COMPACT_ATOMS: atom_id res chain seq x y z
N TYR A 1 -9.11 12.94 -27.32
CA TYR A 1 -8.63 12.73 -25.93
C TYR A 1 -9.54 11.78 -25.16
N THR A 2 -10.84 11.98 -25.20
CA THR A 2 -11.81 11.12 -24.49
C THR A 2 -11.78 9.68 -24.99
N GLN A 3 -11.70 9.47 -26.30
CA GLN A 3 -11.61 8.14 -26.90
C GLN A 3 -10.32 7.42 -26.47
N TYR A 4 -9.19 8.12 -26.53
CA TYR A 4 -7.90 7.57 -26.10
C TYR A 4 -7.93 7.15 -24.62
N THR A 5 -8.54 7.97 -23.76
CA THR A 5 -8.68 7.67 -22.34
C THR A 5 -9.54 6.42 -22.13
N THR A 6 -10.65 6.30 -22.85
CA THR A 6 -11.55 5.14 -22.76
C THR A 6 -10.83 3.85 -23.19
N GLU A 7 -10.10 3.88 -24.31
CA GLU A 7 -9.33 2.74 -24.79
C GLU A 7 -8.23 2.34 -23.78
N ARG A 8 -7.55 3.32 -23.20
CA ARG A 8 -6.52 3.09 -22.21
C ARG A 8 -7.10 2.43 -20.95
N LEU A 9 -8.25 2.90 -20.48
CA LEU A 9 -8.93 2.30 -19.33
C LEU A 9 -9.38 0.87 -19.62
N ALA A 10 -9.91 0.62 -20.83
CA ALA A 10 -10.30 -0.72 -21.24
C ALA A 10 -9.09 -1.67 -21.32
N TYR A 11 -7.95 -1.19 -21.80
CA TYR A 11 -6.70 -1.96 -21.79
C TYR A 11 -6.23 -2.24 -20.36
N GLN A 12 -6.24 -1.24 -19.51
CA GLN A 12 -5.79 -1.37 -18.12
C GLN A 12 -6.66 -2.37 -17.35
N SER A 13 -7.96 -2.48 -17.65
CA SER A 13 -8.83 -3.43 -16.97
C SER A 13 -8.43 -4.89 -17.21
N LYS A 14 -7.68 -5.18 -18.27
CA LYS A 14 -7.17 -6.52 -18.58
C LYS A 14 -5.78 -6.80 -17.98
N HIS A 15 -5.05 -5.76 -17.61
CA HIS A 15 -3.64 -5.85 -17.17
C HIS A 15 -3.39 -5.10 -15.87
N GLN A 16 -4.33 -5.17 -14.96
CA GLN A 16 -4.24 -4.46 -13.67
C GLN A 16 -3.14 -5.03 -12.80
N VAL A 17 -2.44 -4.14 -12.10
CA VAL A 17 -1.49 -4.49 -11.03
C VAL A 17 -2.24 -5.13 -9.86
N SER A 18 -3.44 -4.64 -9.57
CA SER A 18 -4.34 -5.25 -8.58
C SER A 18 -5.70 -5.53 -9.21
N GLY A 19 -6.23 -6.73 -8.97
CA GLY A 19 -7.58 -7.09 -9.34
C GLY A 19 -8.66 -6.65 -8.35
N GLN A 20 -8.26 -6.05 -7.22
CA GLN A 20 -9.19 -5.63 -6.18
C GLN A 20 -9.74 -4.23 -6.47
N LEU A 21 -11.05 -4.14 -6.65
CA LEU A 21 -11.73 -2.89 -6.96
C LEU A 21 -11.52 -1.83 -5.87
N SER A 22 -11.53 -2.24 -4.61
CA SER A 22 -11.31 -1.34 -3.47
C SER A 22 -9.94 -0.67 -3.50
N GLU A 23 -8.88 -1.38 -3.88
CA GLU A 23 -7.55 -0.81 -4.04
C GLU A 23 -7.50 0.17 -5.21
N THR A 24 -8.16 -0.17 -6.32
CA THR A 24 -8.22 0.68 -7.51
C THR A 24 -8.90 2.01 -7.22
N LEU A 25 -10.03 1.99 -6.51
CA LEU A 25 -10.74 3.20 -6.11
C LEU A 25 -9.93 4.02 -5.11
N PHE A 26 -9.32 3.36 -4.16
CA PHE A 26 -8.50 4.02 -3.15
C PHE A 26 -7.28 4.70 -3.75
N TYR A 27 -6.68 4.10 -4.79
CA TYR A 27 -5.50 4.67 -5.46
C TYR A 27 -5.74 6.09 -5.96
N ASP A 28 -6.90 6.34 -6.59
CA ASP A 28 -7.26 7.68 -7.06
C ASP A 28 -7.36 8.67 -5.90
N THR A 29 -8.00 8.28 -4.82
CA THR A 29 -8.11 9.09 -3.61
C THR A 29 -6.74 9.39 -3.01
N LEU A 30 -5.87 8.39 -2.97
CA LEU A 30 -4.51 8.52 -2.46
C LEU A 30 -3.67 9.51 -3.27
N LEU A 31 -3.73 9.42 -4.59
CA LEU A 31 -2.99 10.35 -5.46
C LEU A 31 -3.44 11.79 -5.26
N LYS A 32 -4.73 12.02 -5.17
CA LYS A 32 -5.30 13.35 -4.91
C LYS A 32 -4.87 13.89 -3.54
N ALA A 33 -4.90 13.04 -2.53
CA ALA A 33 -4.48 13.41 -1.17
C ALA A 33 -2.98 13.75 -1.11
N LEU A 34 -2.13 12.97 -1.78
CA LEU A 34 -0.69 13.23 -1.83
C LEU A 34 -0.38 14.55 -2.52
N ASN A 35 -1.08 14.86 -3.61
CA ASN A 35 -0.93 16.16 -4.27
C ASN A 35 -1.30 17.32 -3.34
N GLY A 36 -2.29 17.12 -2.48
CA GLY A 36 -2.74 18.12 -1.52
C GLY A 36 -1.77 18.37 -0.36
N VAL A 37 -0.84 17.44 -0.09
CA VAL A 37 0.18 17.61 0.96
C VAL A 37 1.22 18.68 0.58
N GLY A 38 1.40 18.95 -0.72
CA GLY A 38 2.29 20.02 -1.18
C GLY A 38 3.76 19.65 -1.20
N ARG A 39 4.09 18.37 -1.17
CA ARG A 39 5.46 17.87 -1.26
C ARG A 39 5.64 17.12 -2.58
N SER A 40 6.32 17.76 -3.52
CA SER A 40 6.49 17.24 -4.90
C SER A 40 7.38 16.00 -4.98
N GLU A 41 8.21 15.75 -3.97
CA GLU A 41 9.09 14.59 -3.91
C GLU A 41 8.37 13.28 -3.53
N LEU A 42 7.11 13.34 -3.10
CA LEU A 42 6.35 12.16 -2.74
C LEU A 42 5.87 11.41 -3.97
N SER A 43 6.07 10.10 -3.97
CA SER A 43 5.58 9.19 -5.01
C SER A 43 5.02 7.93 -4.36
N VAL A 44 4.21 7.19 -5.12
CA VAL A 44 3.59 5.97 -4.64
C VAL A 44 3.81 4.82 -5.62
N LEU A 45 4.09 3.64 -5.07
CA LEU A 45 4.13 2.38 -5.81
C LEU A 45 3.02 1.48 -5.28
N CYS A 46 2.40 0.74 -6.20
CA CYS A 46 1.33 -0.20 -5.90
C CYS A 46 1.87 -1.62 -5.94
N HIS A 47 1.33 -2.50 -5.08
CA HIS A 47 1.70 -3.91 -5.05
C HIS A 47 3.22 -4.13 -5.00
N TYR A 48 3.87 -3.43 -4.10
CA TYR A 48 5.33 -3.49 -4.04
C TYR A 48 5.79 -4.73 -3.25
N PRO A 49 6.66 -5.58 -3.82
CA PRO A 49 7.09 -6.80 -3.16
C PRO A 49 7.87 -6.53 -1.87
N LEU A 50 7.54 -7.26 -0.81
CA LEU A 50 8.27 -7.14 0.46
C LEU A 50 9.74 -7.49 0.32
N GLU A 51 10.07 -8.44 -0.54
CA GLU A 51 11.46 -8.83 -0.80
C GLU A 51 12.31 -7.67 -1.30
N ARG A 52 11.72 -6.76 -2.07
CA ARG A 52 12.41 -5.54 -2.54
C ARG A 52 12.44 -4.45 -1.49
N LEU A 53 11.38 -4.34 -0.70
CA LEU A 53 11.28 -3.32 0.35
C LEU A 53 12.25 -3.61 1.49
N ILE A 54 12.33 -4.88 1.91
CA ILE A 54 13.17 -5.33 3.02
C ILE A 54 14.36 -6.13 2.43
N ALA A 55 15.32 -5.42 1.89
CA ALA A 55 16.52 -6.05 1.31
C ALA A 55 17.45 -6.62 2.39
N ASP A 56 17.59 -5.92 3.51
CA ASP A 56 18.36 -6.38 4.66
C ASP A 56 17.42 -7.04 5.68
N VAL A 57 17.50 -8.37 5.78
CA VAL A 57 16.64 -9.18 6.65
C VAL A 57 17.27 -9.47 8.02
N SER A 58 18.33 -8.76 8.39
CA SER A 58 19.09 -9.03 9.61
C SER A 58 18.28 -8.86 10.91
N LEU A 59 17.24 -8.03 10.89
CA LEU A 59 16.38 -7.81 12.05
C LEU A 59 15.24 -8.82 12.18
N LEU A 60 15.07 -9.69 11.18
CA LEU A 60 13.95 -10.61 11.09
C LEU A 60 14.26 -11.98 11.66
N ASP A 61 13.26 -12.62 12.29
CA ASP A 61 13.34 -14.03 12.65
C ASP A 61 13.08 -14.93 11.42
N ALA A 62 13.14 -16.25 11.62
CA ALA A 62 13.02 -17.21 10.53
C ALA A 62 11.63 -17.15 9.85
N GLU A 63 10.57 -16.99 10.63
CA GLU A 63 9.19 -16.87 10.14
C GLU A 63 9.01 -15.59 9.31
N GLU A 64 9.51 -14.49 9.81
CA GLU A 64 9.46 -13.20 9.13
C GLU A 64 10.25 -13.22 7.82
N ARG A 65 11.43 -13.82 7.83
CA ARG A 65 12.26 -13.98 6.61
C ARG A 65 11.54 -14.79 5.55
N ALA A 66 10.92 -15.89 5.94
CA ALA A 66 10.16 -16.73 5.00
C ALA A 66 9.01 -15.96 4.38
N PHE A 67 8.31 -15.16 5.19
CA PHE A 67 7.21 -14.32 4.72
C PHE A 67 7.68 -13.27 3.71
N VAL A 68 8.77 -12.58 4.00
CA VAL A 68 9.34 -11.55 3.09
C VAL A 68 9.78 -12.15 1.76
N LYS A 69 10.39 -13.34 1.79
CA LYS A 69 10.90 -14.01 0.59
C LYS A 69 9.80 -14.62 -0.28
N SER A 70 8.59 -14.76 0.23
CA SER A 70 7.48 -15.29 -0.55
C SER A 70 7.16 -14.34 -1.71
N PRO A 71 7.07 -14.84 -2.96
CA PRO A 71 6.74 -13.99 -4.11
C PRO A 71 5.32 -13.42 -4.04
N LEU A 72 4.47 -13.95 -3.16
CA LEU A 72 3.10 -13.45 -2.96
C LEU A 72 3.03 -12.32 -1.93
N SER A 73 4.11 -12.07 -1.18
CA SER A 73 4.12 -11.05 -0.15
C SER A 73 4.43 -9.67 -0.74
N HIS A 74 3.51 -8.75 -0.56
CA HIS A 74 3.62 -7.38 -1.05
C HIS A 74 2.92 -6.42 -0.10
N VAL A 75 3.18 -5.12 -0.26
CA VAL A 75 2.40 -4.05 0.34
C VAL A 75 1.47 -3.45 -0.70
N ASP A 76 0.28 -3.03 -0.30
CA ASP A 76 -0.69 -2.48 -1.25
C ASP A 76 -0.19 -1.18 -1.85
N PHE A 77 0.27 -0.26 -1.01
CA PHE A 77 0.83 1.01 -1.45
C PHE A 77 2.08 1.36 -0.63
N LEU A 78 3.10 1.80 -1.33
CA LEU A 78 4.33 2.31 -0.73
C LEU A 78 4.50 3.77 -1.13
N VAL A 79 4.46 4.67 -0.15
CA VAL A 79 4.80 6.08 -0.35
C VAL A 79 6.30 6.23 -0.09
N TYR A 80 7.01 6.83 -1.02
CA TYR A 80 8.45 7.00 -0.92
C TYR A 80 8.88 8.38 -1.43
N ASN A 81 10.08 8.77 -1.02
CA ASN A 81 10.70 9.99 -1.50
C ASN A 81 11.38 9.69 -2.85
N SER A 82 10.93 10.32 -3.92
CA SER A 82 11.44 10.06 -5.27
C SER A 82 12.87 10.54 -5.49
N LEU A 83 13.34 11.47 -4.68
CA LEU A 83 14.72 12.00 -4.76
C LEU A 83 15.71 11.10 -4.02
N THR A 84 15.39 10.69 -2.81
CA THR A 84 16.26 9.84 -1.99
C THR A 84 16.02 8.35 -2.18
N LYS A 85 14.88 7.99 -2.79
CA LYS A 85 14.39 6.61 -2.95
C LYS A 85 14.07 5.91 -1.63
N ARG A 86 13.95 6.67 -0.54
CA ARG A 86 13.64 6.10 0.77
C ARG A 86 12.14 5.86 0.93
N PRO A 87 11.75 4.67 1.43
CA PRO A 87 10.37 4.41 1.80
C PRO A 87 9.97 5.27 3.00
N LEU A 88 8.77 5.80 2.97
CA LEU A 88 8.28 6.71 4.01
C LEU A 88 7.05 6.15 4.74
N LEU A 89 6.16 5.47 4.02
CA LEU A 89 4.90 5.02 4.57
C LEU A 89 4.38 3.83 3.78
N VAL A 90 3.94 2.80 4.50
CA VAL A 90 3.20 1.67 3.93
C VAL A 90 1.72 1.87 4.22
N ILE A 91 0.88 1.70 3.20
CA ILE A 91 -0.56 1.75 3.33
C ILE A 91 -1.14 0.41 2.89
N GLU A 92 -1.99 -0.18 3.73
CA GLU A 92 -2.72 -1.40 3.43
C GLU A 92 -4.22 -1.11 3.41
N VAL A 93 -4.89 -1.59 2.37
CA VAL A 93 -6.33 -1.43 2.22
C VAL A 93 -6.99 -2.76 2.53
N ASP A 94 -7.69 -2.82 3.65
CA ASP A 94 -8.32 -4.04 4.11
C ASP A 94 -9.76 -4.10 3.60
N GLY A 95 -10.04 -5.09 2.75
CA GLY A 95 -11.38 -5.34 2.26
C GLY A 95 -12.29 -5.90 3.35
N TRP A 96 -13.57 -5.56 3.28
CA TRP A 96 -14.57 -6.01 4.27
C TRP A 96 -14.60 -7.53 4.43
N SER A 97 -14.45 -8.27 3.34
CA SER A 97 -14.45 -9.74 3.35
C SER A 97 -13.26 -10.34 4.09
N PHE A 98 -12.16 -9.61 4.22
CA PHE A 98 -10.96 -10.09 4.91
C PHE A 98 -11.05 -9.95 6.43
N HIS A 99 -11.89 -9.05 6.94
CA HIS A 99 -11.99 -8.81 8.39
C HIS A 99 -12.85 -9.84 9.13
N LYS A 100 -13.70 -10.56 8.42
CA LYS A 100 -14.72 -11.39 9.07
C LYS A 100 -14.29 -12.81 9.37
N GLY A 101 -13.06 -13.11 9.65
CA GLY A 101 -12.86 -14.32 10.36
C GLY A 101 -11.92 -15.34 9.81
N SER A 102 -10.99 -14.96 8.96
CA SER A 102 -9.86 -15.83 8.72
C SER A 102 -8.80 -15.57 9.79
N THR A 103 -8.66 -16.46 10.75
CA THR A 103 -7.57 -16.42 11.72
C THR A 103 -6.21 -16.48 11.02
N THR A 104 -6.13 -17.16 9.87
CA THR A 104 -4.93 -17.21 9.03
C THR A 104 -4.59 -15.82 8.49
N GLN A 105 -5.59 -15.09 7.97
CA GLN A 105 -5.35 -13.74 7.45
C GLN A 105 -4.95 -12.77 8.57
N GLN A 106 -5.58 -12.86 9.73
CA GLN A 106 -5.22 -12.05 10.89
C GLN A 106 -3.78 -12.32 11.35
N ALA A 107 -3.37 -13.59 11.34
CA ALA A 107 -2.01 -13.98 11.70
C ALA A 107 -0.99 -13.42 10.70
N ARG A 108 -1.30 -13.45 9.42
CA ARG A 108 -0.45 -12.88 8.35
C ARG A 108 -0.34 -11.37 8.47
N ASP A 109 -1.44 -10.69 8.75
CA ASP A 109 -1.46 -9.25 8.97
C ASP A 109 -0.62 -8.87 10.19
N ALA A 110 -0.76 -9.59 11.29
CA ALA A 110 0.04 -9.37 12.49
C ALA A 110 1.53 -9.58 12.23
N LEU A 111 1.88 -10.61 11.45
CA LEU A 111 3.26 -10.88 11.05
C LEU A 111 3.83 -9.75 10.19
N LYS A 112 3.06 -9.28 9.21
CA LYS A 112 3.44 -8.17 8.36
C LYS A 112 3.65 -6.89 9.17
N ASP A 113 2.73 -6.58 10.08
CA ASP A 113 2.83 -5.40 10.96
C ASP A 113 4.09 -5.46 11.82
N ARG A 114 4.37 -6.62 12.40
CA ARG A 114 5.54 -6.82 13.26
C ARG A 114 6.85 -6.64 12.49
N LEU A 115 6.97 -7.26 11.32
CA LEU A 115 8.20 -7.18 10.54
C LEU A 115 8.44 -5.77 10.00
N LEU A 116 7.41 -5.10 9.51
CA LEU A 116 7.54 -3.74 8.99
C LEU A 116 7.85 -2.73 10.09
N SER A 117 7.32 -2.92 11.28
CA SER A 117 7.60 -2.05 12.42
C SER A 117 9.08 -2.09 12.83
N LYS A 118 9.77 -3.21 12.60
CA LYS A 118 11.21 -3.32 12.86
C LYS A 118 12.05 -2.42 11.95
N TYR A 119 11.49 -1.98 10.83
CA TYR A 119 12.15 -1.09 9.87
C TYR A 119 11.52 0.32 9.86
N ASP A 120 10.79 0.67 10.91
CA ASP A 120 10.11 1.96 11.05
C ASP A 120 9.07 2.24 9.95
N LEU A 121 8.44 1.17 9.46
CA LEU A 121 7.40 1.23 8.42
C LEU A 121 6.11 0.54 8.86
N PRO A 122 5.58 0.85 10.06
CA PRO A 122 4.32 0.21 10.47
C PRO A 122 3.22 0.55 9.46
N PRO A 123 2.43 -0.45 9.00
CA PRO A 123 1.41 -0.20 8.00
C PRO A 123 0.31 0.71 8.55
N TYR A 124 -0.05 1.71 7.76
CA TYR A 124 -1.28 2.46 7.96
C TYR A 124 -2.42 1.70 7.28
N ARG A 125 -3.31 1.11 8.08
CA ARG A 125 -4.38 0.28 7.57
C ARG A 125 -5.66 1.07 7.44
N ILE A 126 -6.32 0.94 6.29
CA ILE A 126 -7.58 1.61 5.98
C ILE A 126 -8.59 0.53 5.59
N SER A 127 -9.72 0.50 6.28
CA SER A 127 -10.82 -0.41 5.92
C SER A 127 -11.62 0.19 4.77
N THR A 128 -12.01 -0.65 3.80
CA THR A 128 -12.88 -0.24 2.70
C THR A 128 -14.31 0.09 3.16
N THR A 129 -14.65 -0.27 4.39
CA THR A 129 -15.94 0.13 5.00
C THR A 129 -15.91 1.55 5.52
N ASP A 130 -14.74 2.14 5.72
CA ASP A 130 -14.61 3.52 6.16
C ASP A 130 -14.81 4.45 4.97
N MET A 131 -15.59 5.51 5.19
CA MET A 131 -15.75 6.56 4.19
C MET A 131 -14.55 7.50 4.25
N VAL A 132 -13.52 7.19 3.48
CA VAL A 132 -12.30 7.99 3.43
C VAL A 132 -12.41 9.00 2.29
N THR A 133 -12.44 10.26 2.63
CA THR A 133 -12.40 11.37 1.66
C THR A 133 -10.96 11.78 1.38
N VAL A 134 -10.75 12.49 0.26
CA VAL A 134 -9.45 13.08 -0.09
C VAL A 134 -8.96 13.99 1.04
N ASP A 135 -9.84 14.83 1.60
CA ASP A 135 -9.46 15.77 2.67
C ASP A 135 -9.04 15.06 3.95
N MET A 136 -9.79 14.05 4.38
CA MET A 136 -9.44 13.25 5.55
C MET A 136 -8.09 12.56 5.38
N LEU A 137 -7.86 11.97 4.22
CA LEU A 137 -6.62 11.27 3.92
C LEU A 137 -5.45 12.25 3.84
N ARG A 138 -5.64 13.41 3.22
CA ARG A 138 -4.63 14.47 3.15
C ARG A 138 -4.19 14.92 4.54
N GLU A 139 -5.13 15.17 5.44
CA GLU A 139 -4.81 15.56 6.82
C GLU A 139 -4.01 14.48 7.54
N ARG A 140 -4.41 13.24 7.37
CA ARG A 140 -3.72 12.10 7.99
C ARG A 140 -2.31 11.93 7.43
N LEU A 141 -2.14 12.02 6.12
CA LEU A 141 -0.84 11.91 5.48
C LEU A 141 0.10 13.05 5.88
N ALA A 142 -0.42 14.26 6.02
CA ALA A 142 0.37 15.40 6.49
C ALA A 142 0.92 15.17 7.90
N THR A 143 0.21 14.44 8.74
CA THR A 143 0.67 14.06 10.08
C THR A 143 1.72 12.94 10.03
N LEU A 144 1.56 11.96 9.12
CA LEU A 144 2.42 10.79 9.03
C LEU A 144 3.71 11.03 8.24
N LEU A 145 3.68 11.99 7.33
CA LEU A 145 4.79 12.34 6.46
C LEU A 145 5.41 13.68 6.90
#